data_1d0509e2905eb89312d36d486f2fff7f
#
_entry.id   1d0509e2905eb89312d36d486f2fff7f
#
_cell.length_a   1.000
_cell.length_b   1.000
_cell.length_c   1.000
_cell.angle_alpha   90.00
_cell.angle_beta   90.00
_cell.angle_gamma   90.00
#
_symmetry.space_group_name_H-M   'P 1'
#
loop_
_entity.id
_entity.type
_entity.pdbx_description
1 polymer ?
#
loop_
_entity_poly.entity_id
_entity_poly.type
_entity_poly.pdbx_seq_one_letter_code
_entity_poly.pdbx_strand_id
1 'polypeptide(L)'
;MEKSPDDDKQMKDHKKYDPSRRKFLKNTGLVAGGVVGGSFLGGLLTNNFMTKNETVTNTGTENAADFQEALQFFTRHEDFAVLQAATEQIFPKDEHGPGAIELGAPYYIDKQLAGQWGVNARDYRSGPFVPKRNISERPTEMRGEQSILDRGSIFLLGLRKMNEESMKRFNVSFDKADDTQQIEILQDFETGDIKLNGLLSQEFFFLLQRSTIEGVYSDPLYGGNKNMDGWRMKEFPGAQASYAGVIESEDFVKIDPVSLRNYQGH
;
A
#
# COMPACT_ATOMS: atom_id res chain seq x y z
N MET A 1 57.18 -9.05 -0.65
CA MET A 1 56.11 -9.01 -1.65
C MET A 1 55.12 -7.97 -1.19
N GLU A 2 55.31 -6.75 -1.71
CA GLU A 2 54.54 -5.56 -1.36
C GLU A 2 53.20 -5.58 -2.11
N LYS A 3 52.09 -5.41 -1.40
CA LYS A 3 50.76 -5.27 -2.00
C LYS A 3 50.61 -3.84 -2.55
N SER A 4 50.27 -3.75 -3.84
CA SER A 4 50.00 -2.54 -4.58
C SER A 4 48.77 -1.78 -4.05
N PRO A 5 48.77 -0.44 -3.97
CA PRO A 5 47.66 0.38 -3.42
C PRO A 5 46.43 0.51 -4.31
N ASP A 6 46.36 -0.12 -5.47
CA ASP A 6 45.29 0.09 -6.46
C ASP A 6 44.08 -0.87 -6.34
N ASP A 7 44.16 -1.87 -5.49
CA ASP A 7 43.01 -2.83 -5.34
C ASP A 7 41.91 -2.35 -4.41
N ASP A 8 42.10 -1.27 -3.67
CA ASP A 8 41.10 -0.74 -2.72
C ASP A 8 40.13 0.30 -3.35
N LYS A 9 40.31 0.68 -4.62
CA LYS A 9 39.44 1.67 -5.28
C LYS A 9 38.30 1.13 -6.11
N GLN A 10 38.24 -0.17 -6.40
CA GLN A 10 37.18 -0.74 -7.25
C GLN A 10 35.97 -1.31 -6.48
N MET A 11 35.97 -1.26 -5.15
CA MET A 11 34.87 -1.87 -4.34
C MET A 11 33.89 -0.84 -3.73
N LYS A 12 33.91 0.43 -4.16
CA LYS A 12 33.05 1.50 -3.60
C LYS A 12 31.96 2.05 -4.52
N ASP A 13 31.73 1.51 -5.71
CA ASP A 13 30.83 2.15 -6.69
C ASP A 13 29.57 1.38 -7.08
N HIS A 14 29.08 0.45 -6.25
CA HIS A 14 27.81 -0.21 -6.51
C HIS A 14 26.82 -0.05 -5.36
N LYS A 15 26.50 1.21 -5.04
CA LYS A 15 25.29 1.53 -4.26
C LYS A 15 24.67 2.83 -4.77
N LYS A 16 24.26 2.85 -6.04
CA LYS A 16 23.25 3.80 -6.49
C LYS A 16 21.90 3.34 -5.93
N TYR A 17 21.59 3.83 -4.76
CA TYR A 17 20.26 3.73 -4.16
C TYR A 17 19.30 4.54 -5.02
N ASP A 18 18.25 3.88 -5.53
CA ASP A 18 17.11 4.53 -6.17
C ASP A 18 16.26 5.26 -5.09
N PRO A 19 16.15 6.60 -5.14
CA PRO A 19 15.64 7.38 -4.03
C PRO A 19 14.14 7.68 -4.07
N SER A 20 13.39 7.32 -5.13
CA SER A 20 12.08 7.94 -5.36
C SER A 20 10.92 7.38 -4.51
N ARG A 21 10.84 6.06 -4.33
CA ARG A 21 9.70 5.43 -3.60
C ARG A 21 9.97 5.12 -2.14
N ARG A 22 11.23 5.18 -1.69
CA ARG A 22 11.65 4.91 -0.31
C ARG A 22 12.05 6.15 0.48
N LYS A 23 12.19 7.32 -0.16
CA LYS A 23 12.56 8.57 0.52
C LYS A 23 11.44 9.13 1.37
N PHE A 24 10.20 8.86 1.03
CA PHE A 24 9.05 9.34 1.78
C PHE A 24 9.14 8.93 3.27
N LEU A 25 9.44 7.68 3.56
CA LEU A 25 9.49 7.16 4.93
C LEU A 25 10.81 7.40 5.68
N LYS A 26 11.86 7.86 5.01
CA LYS A 26 13.18 8.07 5.65
C LYS A 26 13.59 9.51 5.85
N ASN A 27 12.98 10.48 5.16
CA ASN A 27 13.42 11.87 5.16
C ASN A 27 12.46 12.86 5.82
N THR A 28 11.43 12.39 6.51
CA THR A 28 10.46 13.28 7.16
C THR A 28 10.99 14.04 8.38
N GLY A 29 12.19 13.76 8.82
CA GLY A 29 12.87 14.55 9.85
C GLY A 29 13.54 15.85 9.39
N LEU A 30 13.44 16.26 8.11
CA LEU A 30 14.25 17.38 7.57
C LEU A 30 13.50 18.35 6.64
N VAL A 31 12.18 18.51 6.74
CA VAL A 31 11.45 19.55 5.97
C VAL A 31 10.67 20.48 6.87
N ALA A 32 11.37 21.15 7.77
CA ALA A 32 10.93 22.43 8.33
C ALA A 32 11.65 23.56 7.59
N GLY A 33 11.28 23.82 6.34
CA GLY A 33 11.89 24.96 5.63
C GLY A 33 11.71 24.90 4.12
N GLY A 34 10.50 25.07 3.59
CA GLY A 34 10.32 25.15 2.15
C GLY A 34 8.87 25.29 1.67
N VAL A 35 8.09 26.08 2.38
CA VAL A 35 6.73 26.44 1.91
C VAL A 35 6.79 27.80 1.26
N VAL A 36 7.00 27.86 -0.06
CA VAL A 36 6.43 28.88 -0.98
C VAL A 36 6.62 28.35 -2.41
N GLY A 37 5.56 27.91 -3.10
CA GLY A 37 5.62 27.72 -4.55
C GLY A 37 4.73 26.67 -5.20
N GLY A 38 3.75 26.04 -4.53
CA GLY A 38 2.93 24.96 -5.13
C GLY A 38 1.44 25.23 -5.30
N SER A 39 0.93 26.43 -4.99
CA SER A 39 -0.53 26.65 -4.89
C SER A 39 -1.27 27.02 -6.17
N PHE A 40 -0.73 26.87 -7.36
CA PHE A 40 -1.37 27.36 -8.59
C PHE A 40 -1.81 26.32 -9.62
N LEU A 41 -1.68 25.03 -9.43
CA LEU A 41 -2.06 24.03 -10.43
C LEU A 41 -3.19 23.06 -10.03
N GLY A 42 -3.70 23.11 -8.78
CA GLY A 42 -4.78 22.22 -8.32
C GLY A 42 -6.20 22.63 -8.69
N GLY A 43 -6.43 23.82 -9.24
CA GLY A 43 -7.77 24.42 -9.38
C GLY A 43 -8.54 24.14 -10.67
N LEU A 44 -8.03 23.40 -11.64
CA LEU A 44 -8.62 23.32 -12.99
C LEU A 44 -9.17 21.95 -13.41
N LEU A 45 -9.18 20.94 -12.55
CA LEU A 45 -9.67 19.59 -12.95
C LEU A 45 -11.00 19.16 -12.34
N THR A 46 -11.71 20.01 -11.57
CA THR A 46 -12.98 19.63 -10.94
C THR A 46 -14.25 19.96 -11.73
N ASN A 47 -14.18 20.36 -12.99
CA ASN A 47 -15.38 20.84 -13.70
C ASN A 47 -15.84 20.01 -14.91
N ASN A 48 -15.43 18.77 -15.10
CA ASN A 48 -15.86 17.94 -16.24
C ASN A 48 -16.46 16.58 -15.88
N PHE A 49 -17.08 16.43 -14.70
CA PHE A 49 -17.86 15.23 -14.38
C PHE A 49 -19.35 15.53 -14.34
N MET A 50 -19.90 16.17 -15.38
CA MET A 50 -21.33 16.18 -15.61
C MET A 50 -21.66 15.95 -17.08
N THR A 51 -22.31 14.82 -17.31
CA THR A 51 -23.27 14.51 -18.38
C THR A 51 -22.74 14.42 -19.81
N LYS A 52 -22.49 13.19 -20.26
CA LYS A 52 -22.89 12.76 -21.60
C LYS A 52 -23.64 11.43 -21.52
N ASN A 53 -24.94 11.51 -21.80
CA ASN A 53 -25.73 10.36 -22.20
C ASN A 53 -25.24 9.92 -23.56
N GLU A 54 -24.52 8.81 -23.64
CA GLU A 54 -24.32 8.13 -24.94
C GLU A 54 -25.01 6.77 -24.88
N THR A 55 -25.84 6.57 -25.88
CA THR A 55 -26.64 5.40 -26.19
C THR A 55 -25.74 4.16 -26.26
N VAL A 56 -25.97 3.21 -25.38
CA VAL A 56 -25.26 1.93 -25.33
C VAL A 56 -25.66 1.08 -26.52
N THR A 57 -24.79 0.96 -27.49
CA THR A 57 -24.84 -0.17 -28.45
C THR A 57 -24.11 -1.36 -27.80
N ASN A 58 -24.91 -2.31 -27.45
CA ASN A 58 -24.53 -3.57 -26.81
C ASN A 58 -23.69 -4.41 -27.79
N THR A 59 -22.37 -4.47 -27.62
CA THR A 59 -21.53 -5.53 -28.16
C THR A 59 -20.84 -6.21 -26.98
N GLY A 60 -21.32 -7.41 -26.68
CA GLY A 60 -20.95 -8.19 -25.49
C GLY A 60 -19.47 -8.53 -25.42
N THR A 61 -18.82 -7.88 -24.53
CA THR A 61 -17.75 -8.37 -23.66
C THR A 61 -17.98 -7.63 -22.34
N GLU A 62 -18.90 -8.16 -21.52
CA GLU A 62 -19.07 -7.69 -20.16
C GLU A 62 -17.73 -7.83 -19.43
N ASN A 63 -17.15 -6.69 -19.11
CA ASN A 63 -15.91 -6.58 -18.39
C ASN A 63 -16.06 -7.26 -17.01
N ALA A 64 -15.44 -8.40 -16.84
CA ALA A 64 -15.21 -9.02 -15.52
C ALA A 64 -14.50 -8.07 -14.51
N ALA A 65 -14.17 -6.86 -14.94
CA ALA A 65 -13.53 -5.81 -14.14
C ALA A 65 -14.46 -5.19 -13.09
N ASP A 66 -15.76 -5.02 -13.37
CA ASP A 66 -16.67 -4.31 -12.46
C ASP A 66 -16.92 -5.04 -11.14
N PHE A 67 -16.93 -6.38 -11.15
CA PHE A 67 -17.10 -7.15 -9.93
C PHE A 67 -15.87 -7.12 -8.99
N GLN A 68 -14.71 -6.72 -9.48
CA GLN A 68 -13.51 -6.63 -8.66
C GLN A 68 -13.47 -5.39 -7.77
N GLU A 69 -14.21 -4.37 -8.11
CA GLU A 69 -14.29 -3.10 -7.38
C GLU A 69 -15.48 -3.08 -6.39
N ALA A 70 -16.27 -4.15 -6.31
CA ALA A 70 -17.31 -4.28 -5.30
C ALA A 70 -16.70 -4.45 -3.91
N LEU A 71 -17.09 -3.57 -2.96
CA LEU A 71 -16.66 -3.64 -1.57
C LEU A 71 -17.28 -4.86 -0.88
N GLN A 72 -16.49 -5.57 -0.11
CA GLN A 72 -16.89 -6.77 0.60
C GLN A 72 -16.82 -6.59 2.12
N PHE A 73 -15.85 -5.84 2.62
CA PHE A 73 -15.65 -5.59 4.04
C PHE A 73 -16.15 -4.22 4.48
N PHE A 74 -15.79 -3.16 3.74
CA PHE A 74 -16.17 -1.81 4.11
C PHE A 74 -17.62 -1.51 3.77
N THR A 75 -18.45 -1.37 4.80
CA THR A 75 -19.87 -0.99 4.66
C THR A 75 -20.09 0.52 4.58
N ARG A 76 -19.09 1.31 5.02
CA ARG A 76 -19.12 2.77 4.99
C ARG A 76 -18.12 3.26 3.94
N HIS A 77 -18.62 4.00 2.96
CA HIS A 77 -17.78 4.59 1.92
C HIS A 77 -16.71 5.54 2.47
N GLU A 78 -16.99 6.22 3.59
CA GLU A 78 -16.05 7.12 4.25
C GLU A 78 -14.81 6.35 4.76
N ASP A 79 -15.00 5.20 5.41
CA ASP A 79 -13.89 4.37 5.90
C ASP A 79 -13.01 3.89 4.72
N PHE A 80 -13.63 3.54 3.58
CA PHE A 80 -12.92 3.14 2.37
C PHE A 80 -12.20 4.31 1.69
N ALA A 81 -12.80 5.51 1.66
CA ALA A 81 -12.15 6.71 1.12
C ALA A 81 -10.89 7.08 1.90
N VAL A 82 -10.92 6.96 3.23
CA VAL A 82 -9.72 7.14 4.07
C VAL A 82 -8.66 6.09 3.74
N LEU A 83 -9.05 4.82 3.51
CA LEU A 83 -8.12 3.79 3.09
C LEU A 83 -7.47 4.12 1.75
N GLN A 84 -8.27 4.55 0.76
CA GLN A 84 -7.75 4.94 -0.57
C GLN A 84 -6.71 6.05 -0.44
N ALA A 85 -7.02 7.13 0.28
CA ALA A 85 -6.10 8.23 0.47
C ALA A 85 -4.82 7.79 1.20
N ALA A 86 -4.95 6.99 2.26
CA ALA A 86 -3.80 6.51 3.03
C ALA A 86 -2.89 5.58 2.21
N THR A 87 -3.46 4.69 1.42
CA THR A 87 -2.69 3.79 0.55
C THR A 87 -1.97 4.53 -0.57
N GLU A 88 -2.60 5.58 -1.14
CA GLU A 88 -1.97 6.42 -2.17
C GLU A 88 -0.78 7.19 -1.60
N GLN A 89 -0.87 7.69 -0.35
CA GLN A 89 0.29 8.35 0.29
C GLN A 89 1.42 7.37 0.60
N ILE A 90 1.13 6.10 0.86
CA ILE A 90 2.15 5.06 1.09
C ILE A 90 2.82 4.63 -0.22
N PHE A 91 2.07 4.54 -1.30
CA PHE A 91 2.55 4.16 -2.61
C PHE A 91 1.96 5.10 -3.68
N PRO A 92 2.51 6.32 -3.78
CA PRO A 92 1.99 7.33 -4.68
C PRO A 92 2.34 7.03 -6.14
N LYS A 93 1.51 7.55 -7.05
CA LYS A 93 1.85 7.64 -8.46
C LYS A 93 3.08 8.51 -8.67
N ASP A 94 4.02 8.06 -9.50
CA ASP A 94 5.22 8.79 -9.87
C ASP A 94 5.61 8.52 -11.34
N GLU A 95 6.80 9.00 -11.75
CA GLU A 95 7.36 8.80 -13.08
C GLU A 95 7.62 7.32 -13.44
N HIS A 96 7.70 6.44 -12.42
CA HIS A 96 7.97 5.01 -12.61
C HIS A 96 6.69 4.19 -12.80
N GLY A 97 5.52 4.74 -12.49
CA GLY A 97 4.26 4.06 -12.74
C GLY A 97 3.09 4.49 -11.86
N PRO A 98 1.98 3.72 -11.94
CA PRO A 98 0.75 4.01 -11.24
C PRO A 98 0.87 3.90 -9.72
N GLY A 99 0.03 4.66 -8.99
CA GLY A 99 -0.10 4.62 -7.54
C GLY A 99 -0.96 3.48 -7.03
N ALA A 100 -1.10 3.40 -5.69
CA ALA A 100 -1.86 2.34 -5.04
C ALA A 100 -3.32 2.28 -5.47
N ILE A 101 -3.97 3.43 -5.67
CA ILE A 101 -5.37 3.49 -6.13
C ILE A 101 -5.50 2.93 -7.55
N GLU A 102 -4.67 3.37 -8.47
CA GLU A 102 -4.70 2.89 -9.86
C GLU A 102 -4.40 1.40 -9.96
N LEU A 103 -3.52 0.89 -9.09
CA LEU A 103 -3.19 -0.54 -8.98
C LEU A 103 -4.25 -1.37 -8.25
N GLY A 104 -5.28 -0.73 -7.67
CA GLY A 104 -6.35 -1.42 -6.97
C GLY A 104 -5.97 -1.96 -5.59
N ALA A 105 -4.87 -1.50 -4.97
CA ALA A 105 -4.46 -1.96 -3.65
C ALA A 105 -5.53 -1.78 -2.56
N PRO A 106 -6.36 -0.71 -2.52
CA PRO A 106 -7.46 -0.61 -1.56
C PRO A 106 -8.48 -1.74 -1.68
N TYR A 107 -8.80 -2.17 -2.91
CA TYR A 107 -9.73 -3.28 -3.14
C TYR A 107 -9.13 -4.65 -2.78
N TYR A 108 -7.83 -4.81 -2.96
CA TYR A 108 -7.12 -5.98 -2.42
C TYR A 108 -7.29 -6.05 -0.90
N ILE A 109 -7.04 -4.95 -0.18
CA ILE A 109 -7.16 -4.88 1.27
C ILE A 109 -8.60 -5.18 1.70
N ASP A 110 -9.60 -4.59 1.05
CA ASP A 110 -11.02 -4.84 1.33
C ASP A 110 -11.36 -6.34 1.25
N LYS A 111 -10.93 -7.01 0.19
CA LYS A 111 -11.16 -8.46 0.00
C LYS A 111 -10.42 -9.32 1.03
N GLN A 112 -9.18 -8.97 1.36
CA GLN A 112 -8.42 -9.68 2.39
C GLN A 112 -9.10 -9.55 3.76
N LEU A 113 -9.60 -8.35 4.10
CA LEU A 113 -10.32 -8.10 5.35
C LEU A 113 -11.66 -8.83 5.42
N ALA A 114 -12.36 -9.01 4.31
CA ALA A 114 -13.60 -9.79 4.24
C ALA A 114 -13.37 -11.31 4.41
N GLY A 115 -12.14 -11.77 4.21
CA GLY A 115 -11.77 -13.17 4.28
C GLY A 115 -11.23 -13.63 5.63
N GLN A 116 -10.69 -14.85 5.64
CA GLN A 116 -10.10 -15.47 6.84
C GLN A 116 -8.95 -14.67 7.45
N TRP A 117 -8.23 -13.92 6.64
CA TRP A 117 -7.14 -13.06 7.09
C TRP A 117 -7.64 -11.91 7.97
N GLY A 118 -8.78 -11.31 7.62
CA GLY A 118 -9.39 -10.22 8.38
C GLY A 118 -9.79 -10.62 9.80
N VAL A 119 -10.28 -11.83 9.97
CA VAL A 119 -10.71 -12.38 11.28
C VAL A 119 -9.63 -13.18 12.00
N ASN A 120 -8.38 -13.16 11.52
CA ASN A 120 -7.24 -13.89 12.08
C ASN A 120 -7.48 -15.40 12.22
N ALA A 121 -8.23 -16.02 11.29
CA ALA A 121 -8.73 -17.39 11.43
C ALA A 121 -7.63 -18.46 11.58
N ARG A 122 -6.40 -18.17 11.13
CA ARG A 122 -5.26 -19.09 11.18
C ARG A 122 -4.12 -18.59 12.07
N ASP A 123 -4.34 -17.49 12.78
CA ASP A 123 -3.30 -16.90 13.61
C ASP A 123 -3.47 -17.37 15.05
N TYR A 124 -2.41 -17.95 15.58
CA TYR A 124 -2.34 -18.42 16.96
C TYR A 124 -1.49 -17.46 17.78
N ARG A 125 -2.03 -17.01 18.89
CA ARG A 125 -1.27 -16.19 19.83
C ARG A 125 -0.29 -17.07 20.60
N SER A 126 0.95 -16.62 20.68
CA SER A 126 1.99 -17.31 21.45
C SER A 126 2.39 -16.50 22.68
N GLY A 127 2.65 -17.23 23.79
CA GLY A 127 3.11 -16.64 25.04
C GLY A 127 4.61 -16.33 25.05
N PRO A 128 5.11 -15.67 26.13
CA PRO A 128 4.38 -15.23 27.31
C PRO A 128 3.46 -14.04 27.04
N PHE A 129 2.23 -14.10 27.58
CA PHE A 129 1.24 -13.03 27.41
C PHE A 129 1.50 -11.87 28.37
N VAL A 130 1.55 -10.66 27.83
CA VAL A 130 1.74 -9.43 28.61
C VAL A 130 0.37 -8.81 28.90
N PRO A 131 0.09 -8.38 30.15
CA PRO A 131 -1.15 -7.70 30.49
C PRO A 131 -1.39 -6.47 29.59
N LYS A 132 -2.65 -6.24 29.19
CA LYS A 132 -3.07 -5.14 28.28
C LYS A 132 -2.55 -3.75 28.70
N ARG A 133 -2.49 -3.48 30.00
CA ARG A 133 -2.05 -2.19 30.55
C ARG A 133 -0.56 -1.88 30.25
N ASN A 134 0.22 -2.88 29.88
CA ASN A 134 1.66 -2.75 29.66
C ASN A 134 2.04 -2.94 28.18
N ILE A 135 1.13 -2.63 27.25
CA ILE A 135 1.37 -2.81 25.80
C ILE A 135 2.60 -2.04 25.32
N SER A 136 2.79 -0.80 25.82
CA SER A 136 3.96 0.03 25.50
C SER A 136 5.28 -0.50 26.04
N GLU A 137 5.24 -1.36 27.07
CA GLU A 137 6.42 -1.94 27.73
C GLU A 137 6.81 -3.31 27.14
N ARG A 138 6.03 -3.83 26.19
CA ARG A 138 6.35 -5.12 25.57
C ARG A 138 7.65 -5.03 24.78
N PRO A 139 8.52 -6.06 24.86
CA PRO A 139 9.64 -6.22 23.94
C PRO A 139 9.13 -6.21 22.49
N THR A 140 9.88 -5.59 21.58
CA THR A 140 9.49 -5.43 20.18
C THR A 140 9.18 -6.77 19.50
N GLU A 141 9.93 -7.81 19.87
CA GLU A 141 9.76 -9.17 19.34
C GLU A 141 8.44 -9.84 19.76
N MET A 142 7.81 -9.36 20.84
CA MET A 142 6.57 -9.92 21.37
C MET A 142 5.32 -9.11 21.02
N ARG A 143 5.45 -8.00 20.29
CA ARG A 143 4.32 -7.07 20.07
C ARG A 143 3.30 -7.56 19.06
N GLY A 144 3.76 -8.20 17.97
CA GLY A 144 2.93 -8.41 16.79
C GLY A 144 1.78 -9.40 16.94
N GLU A 145 1.88 -10.42 17.78
CA GLU A 145 0.93 -11.55 17.76
C GLU A 145 0.06 -11.67 19.01
N GLN A 146 0.02 -10.64 19.84
CA GLN A 146 -0.74 -10.66 21.09
C GLN A 146 -1.94 -9.70 21.12
N SER A 147 -2.21 -9.00 20.03
CA SER A 147 -3.43 -8.18 19.93
C SER A 147 -4.67 -9.06 20.10
N ILE A 148 -5.62 -8.58 20.88
CA ILE A 148 -6.94 -9.21 20.99
C ILE A 148 -7.87 -8.81 19.85
N LEU A 149 -7.51 -7.75 19.11
CA LEU A 149 -8.24 -7.29 17.96
C LEU A 149 -7.83 -8.11 16.74
N ASP A 150 -8.82 -8.48 15.93
CA ASP A 150 -8.57 -9.00 14.60
C ASP A 150 -8.16 -7.87 13.63
N ARG A 151 -7.65 -8.23 12.45
CA ARG A 151 -7.18 -7.24 11.47
C ARG A 151 -8.31 -6.34 10.97
N GLY A 152 -9.51 -6.87 10.81
CA GLY A 152 -10.68 -6.07 10.44
C GLY A 152 -10.94 -4.96 11.45
N SER A 153 -10.95 -5.30 12.74
CA SER A 153 -11.14 -4.34 13.83
C SER A 153 -9.98 -3.33 13.91
N ILE A 154 -8.73 -3.77 13.68
CA ILE A 154 -7.54 -2.91 13.65
C ILE A 154 -7.66 -1.89 12.53
N PHE A 155 -8.05 -2.30 11.32
CA PHE A 155 -8.23 -1.40 10.19
C PHE A 155 -9.32 -0.35 10.45
N LEU A 156 -10.50 -0.77 10.91
CA LEU A 156 -11.59 0.17 11.23
C LEU A 156 -11.19 1.16 12.32
N LEU A 157 -10.52 0.69 13.39
CA LEU A 157 -10.04 1.54 14.47
C LEU A 157 -9.03 2.56 13.97
N GLY A 158 -8.04 2.12 13.21
CA GLY A 158 -6.97 2.98 12.70
C GLY A 158 -7.46 4.01 11.69
N LEU A 159 -8.26 3.60 10.69
CA LEU A 159 -8.79 4.50 9.66
C LEU A 159 -9.73 5.56 10.26
N ARG A 160 -10.62 5.17 11.17
CA ARG A 160 -11.52 6.11 11.84
C ARG A 160 -10.75 7.10 12.72
N LYS A 161 -9.70 6.62 13.41
CA LYS A 161 -8.84 7.52 14.19
C LYS A 161 -8.05 8.48 13.31
N MET A 162 -7.58 8.03 12.16
CA MET A 162 -6.92 8.88 11.16
C MET A 162 -7.86 10.00 10.69
N ASN A 163 -9.11 9.66 10.37
CA ASN A 163 -10.12 10.64 10.02
C ASN A 163 -10.48 11.60 11.18
N GLU A 164 -10.58 11.08 12.41
CA GLU A 164 -10.80 11.87 13.61
C GLU A 164 -9.69 12.91 13.83
N GLU A 165 -8.43 12.50 13.71
CA GLU A 165 -7.29 13.42 13.86
C GLU A 165 -7.24 14.47 12.75
N SER A 166 -7.59 14.13 11.51
CA SER A 166 -7.72 15.08 10.41
C SER A 166 -8.81 16.12 10.69
N MET A 167 -10.00 15.67 11.06
CA MET A 167 -11.10 16.58 11.44
C MET A 167 -10.73 17.50 12.61
N LYS A 168 -10.03 16.97 13.60
CA LYS A 168 -9.62 17.74 14.79
C LYS A 168 -8.58 18.80 14.47
N ARG A 169 -7.59 18.50 13.62
CA ARG A 169 -6.45 19.40 13.33
C ARG A 169 -6.77 20.37 12.20
N PHE A 170 -7.42 19.88 11.15
CA PHE A 170 -7.56 20.59 9.89
C PHE A 170 -9.01 20.91 9.52
N ASN A 171 -9.99 20.39 10.30
CA ASN A 171 -11.44 20.53 10.05
C ASN A 171 -11.88 20.01 8.68
N VAL A 172 -11.16 19.02 8.15
CA VAL A 172 -11.50 18.28 6.92
C VAL A 172 -11.33 16.77 7.14
N SER A 173 -12.07 15.94 6.39
CA SER A 173 -11.87 14.50 6.43
C SER A 173 -10.51 14.14 5.82
N PHE A 174 -9.90 13.04 6.29
CA PHE A 174 -8.56 12.63 5.87
C PHE A 174 -8.44 12.48 4.35
N ASP A 175 -9.45 11.91 3.69
CA ASP A 175 -9.49 11.73 2.24
C ASP A 175 -9.54 13.04 1.44
N LYS A 176 -9.89 14.15 2.08
CA LYS A 176 -9.97 15.49 1.48
C LYS A 176 -8.90 16.45 1.99
N ALA A 177 -8.11 16.03 2.95
CA ALA A 177 -6.94 16.77 3.40
C ALA A 177 -5.90 16.85 2.28
N ASP A 178 -5.06 17.88 2.29
CA ASP A 178 -3.96 17.96 1.35
C ASP A 178 -2.85 16.94 1.69
N ASP A 179 -1.96 16.69 0.73
CA ASP A 179 -0.90 15.68 0.86
C ASP A 179 -0.03 15.92 2.10
N THR A 180 0.28 17.17 2.43
CA THR A 180 1.12 17.50 3.59
C THR A 180 0.42 17.12 4.90
N GLN A 181 -0.89 17.41 5.00
CA GLN A 181 -1.72 17.08 6.16
C GLN A 181 -1.89 15.56 6.31
N GLN A 182 -2.12 14.86 5.21
CA GLN A 182 -2.22 13.38 5.20
C GLN A 182 -0.91 12.74 5.65
N ILE A 183 0.21 13.23 5.14
CA ILE A 183 1.55 12.77 5.49
C ILE A 183 1.85 13.02 6.97
N GLU A 184 1.52 14.20 7.52
CA GLU A 184 1.71 14.51 8.94
C GLU A 184 1.01 13.50 9.84
N ILE A 185 -0.26 13.19 9.54
CA ILE A 185 -1.02 12.20 10.31
C ILE A 185 -0.41 10.81 10.20
N LEU A 186 -0.02 10.37 8.98
CA LEU A 186 0.61 9.06 8.78
C LEU A 186 1.92 8.92 9.57
N GLN A 187 2.71 10.00 9.64
CA GLN A 187 3.94 10.04 10.43
C GLN A 187 3.70 9.88 11.92
N ASP A 188 2.68 10.55 12.45
CA ASP A 188 2.31 10.42 13.86
C ASP A 188 1.81 8.99 14.20
N PHE A 189 1.22 8.29 13.22
CA PHE A 189 0.93 6.86 13.38
C PHE A 189 2.21 6.03 13.38
N GLU A 190 3.16 6.34 12.50
CA GLU A 190 4.45 5.64 12.39
C GLU A 190 5.30 5.84 13.65
N THR A 191 5.36 7.05 14.19
CA THR A 191 6.15 7.38 15.40
C THR A 191 5.49 6.90 16.69
N GLY A 192 4.17 6.66 16.70
CA GLY A 192 3.43 6.23 17.87
C GLY A 192 2.83 7.37 18.69
N ASP A 193 2.77 8.57 18.14
CA ASP A 193 2.23 9.76 18.81
C ASP A 193 0.70 9.73 18.90
N ILE A 194 0.04 9.00 18.00
CA ILE A 194 -1.40 8.75 18.06
C ILE A 194 -1.71 7.62 19.05
N LYS A 195 -2.65 7.86 19.96
CA LYS A 195 -3.10 6.85 20.91
C LYS A 195 -4.32 6.10 20.38
N LEU A 196 -4.21 4.79 20.28
CA LEU A 196 -5.29 3.87 19.97
C LEU A 196 -5.64 3.02 21.21
N ASN A 197 -6.92 2.64 21.32
CA ASN A 197 -7.36 1.78 22.41
C ASN A 197 -7.01 0.30 22.13
N GLY A 198 -6.10 -0.25 22.93
CA GLY A 198 -5.74 -1.68 22.87
C GLY A 198 -4.75 -2.05 21.76
N LEU A 199 -4.18 -1.06 21.06
CA LEU A 199 -3.22 -1.24 19.98
C LEU A 199 -2.24 -0.06 19.98
N LEU A 200 -0.99 -0.29 19.56
CA LEU A 200 -0.07 0.79 19.22
C LEU A 200 -0.39 1.30 17.81
N SER A 201 -0.35 2.62 17.60
CA SER A 201 -0.59 3.18 16.27
C SER A 201 0.43 2.69 15.24
N GLN A 202 1.66 2.45 15.65
CA GLN A 202 2.69 1.84 14.82
C GLN A 202 2.31 0.45 14.29
N GLU A 203 1.64 -0.38 15.11
CA GLU A 203 1.18 -1.70 14.67
C GLU A 203 0.15 -1.60 13.54
N PHE A 204 -0.79 -0.64 13.65
CA PHE A 204 -1.71 -0.33 12.57
C PHE A 204 -0.98 0.22 11.34
N PHE A 205 -0.07 1.18 11.52
CA PHE A 205 0.66 1.78 10.40
C PHE A 205 1.46 0.73 9.62
N PHE A 206 2.23 -0.12 10.30
CA PHE A 206 2.97 -1.20 9.64
C PHE A 206 2.07 -2.22 8.96
N LEU A 207 0.91 -2.52 9.54
CA LEU A 207 -0.07 -3.40 8.92
C LEU A 207 -0.65 -2.77 7.64
N LEU A 208 -1.02 -1.49 7.67
CA LEU A 208 -1.49 -0.72 6.52
C LEU A 208 -0.44 -0.65 5.43
N GLN A 209 0.80 -0.28 5.78
CA GLN A 209 1.92 -0.19 4.85
C GLN A 209 2.19 -1.53 4.16
N ARG A 210 2.29 -2.60 4.94
CA ARG A 210 2.52 -3.94 4.43
C ARG A 210 1.40 -4.38 3.48
N SER A 211 0.15 -4.21 3.88
CA SER A 211 -1.00 -4.61 3.06
C SER A 211 -1.11 -3.79 1.77
N THR A 212 -0.70 -2.51 1.80
CA THR A 212 -0.61 -1.67 0.59
C THR A 212 0.40 -2.25 -0.39
N ILE A 213 1.61 -2.58 0.08
CA ILE A 213 2.66 -3.16 -0.77
C ILE A 213 2.25 -4.55 -1.28
N GLU A 214 1.64 -5.36 -0.43
CA GLU A 214 1.10 -6.67 -0.84
C GLU A 214 0.04 -6.49 -1.95
N GLY A 215 -0.88 -5.52 -1.83
CA GLY A 215 -1.89 -5.23 -2.84
C GLY A 215 -1.33 -4.73 -4.16
N VAL A 216 -0.30 -3.86 -4.11
CA VAL A 216 0.40 -3.33 -5.30
C VAL A 216 1.06 -4.44 -6.12
N TYR A 217 1.58 -5.48 -5.46
CA TYR A 217 2.33 -6.56 -6.11
C TYR A 217 1.63 -7.93 -6.04
N SER A 218 0.38 -8.00 -5.61
CA SER A 218 -0.40 -9.24 -5.60
C SER A 218 -0.66 -9.76 -7.01
N ASP A 219 -1.06 -11.03 -7.13
CA ASP A 219 -1.67 -11.47 -8.38
C ASP A 219 -3.02 -10.75 -8.58
N PRO A 220 -3.34 -10.25 -9.80
CA PRO A 220 -4.62 -9.62 -10.11
C PRO A 220 -5.85 -10.46 -9.74
N LEU A 221 -5.70 -11.77 -9.61
CA LEU A 221 -6.74 -12.67 -9.11
C LEU A 221 -7.28 -12.22 -7.75
N TYR A 222 -6.43 -11.65 -6.91
CA TYR A 222 -6.77 -11.21 -5.53
C TYR A 222 -7.27 -9.77 -5.45
N GLY A 223 -7.37 -9.06 -6.57
CA GLY A 223 -8.00 -7.75 -6.68
C GLY A 223 -7.08 -6.53 -6.61
N GLY A 224 -5.78 -6.74 -6.42
CA GLY A 224 -4.75 -5.71 -6.55
C GLY A 224 -3.99 -5.82 -7.88
N ASN A 225 -2.92 -5.04 -8.02
CA ASN A 225 -1.99 -5.09 -9.15
C ASN A 225 -2.71 -5.11 -10.51
N LYS A 226 -3.65 -4.18 -10.68
CA LYS A 226 -4.50 -4.06 -11.87
C LYS A 226 -3.63 -4.07 -13.13
N ASN A 227 -4.03 -4.85 -14.13
CA ASN A 227 -3.30 -5.05 -15.38
C ASN A 227 -1.87 -5.62 -15.23
N MET A 228 -1.50 -6.09 -14.05
CA MET A 228 -0.13 -6.52 -13.71
C MET A 228 0.92 -5.38 -13.81
N ASP A 229 0.48 -4.12 -13.69
CA ASP A 229 1.36 -2.97 -13.86
C ASP A 229 2.38 -2.87 -12.72
N GLY A 230 2.04 -3.29 -11.51
CA GLY A 230 2.99 -3.45 -10.41
C GLY A 230 4.11 -4.43 -10.73
N TRP A 231 3.79 -5.53 -11.40
CA TRP A 231 4.78 -6.51 -11.85
C TRP A 231 5.63 -5.97 -13.00
N ARG A 232 5.00 -5.25 -13.96
CA ARG A 232 5.75 -4.60 -15.06
C ARG A 232 6.77 -3.61 -14.57
N MET A 233 6.45 -2.81 -13.54
CA MET A 233 7.40 -1.89 -12.90
C MET A 233 8.63 -2.60 -12.30
N LYS A 234 8.50 -3.87 -11.97
CA LYS A 234 9.57 -4.70 -11.38
C LYS A 234 10.17 -5.70 -12.37
N GLU A 235 9.70 -5.70 -13.60
CA GLU A 235 10.05 -6.72 -14.61
C GLU A 235 9.85 -8.16 -14.09
N PHE A 236 8.85 -8.32 -13.20
CA PHE A 236 8.51 -9.62 -12.62
C PHE A 236 7.60 -10.40 -13.58
N PRO A 237 7.96 -11.63 -13.97
CA PRO A 237 7.23 -12.39 -14.98
C PRO A 237 5.91 -13.00 -14.49
N GLY A 238 5.53 -12.80 -13.22
CA GLY A 238 4.29 -13.33 -12.66
C GLY A 238 4.32 -14.86 -12.46
N ALA A 239 3.16 -15.48 -12.62
CA ALA A 239 2.97 -16.92 -12.39
C ALA A 239 3.33 -17.74 -13.62
N GLN A 240 4.62 -17.91 -13.88
CA GLN A 240 5.10 -18.76 -14.98
C GLN A 240 5.06 -20.24 -14.59
N ALA A 241 4.42 -21.07 -15.41
CA ALA A 241 4.36 -22.50 -15.15
C ALA A 241 5.74 -23.19 -15.33
N SER A 242 6.59 -22.66 -16.22
CA SER A 242 7.91 -23.20 -16.50
C SER A 242 8.80 -22.15 -17.16
N TYR A 243 10.10 -22.25 -16.89
CA TYR A 243 11.15 -21.48 -17.55
C TYR A 243 11.96 -22.31 -18.54
N ALA A 244 11.54 -23.54 -18.85
CA ALA A 244 12.31 -24.47 -19.69
C ALA A 244 12.69 -23.90 -21.07
N GLY A 245 11.86 -23.01 -21.64
CA GLY A 245 12.15 -22.39 -22.94
C GLY A 245 13.21 -21.29 -22.93
N VAL A 246 13.63 -20.82 -21.73
CA VAL A 246 14.56 -19.68 -21.61
C VAL A 246 15.72 -19.95 -20.65
N ILE A 247 15.71 -21.08 -19.94
CA ILE A 247 16.71 -21.40 -18.90
C ILE A 247 18.13 -21.56 -19.44
N GLU A 248 18.26 -21.96 -20.73
CA GLU A 248 19.53 -22.15 -21.39
C GLU A 248 19.99 -20.90 -22.19
N SER A 249 19.23 -19.81 -22.17
CA SER A 249 19.60 -18.58 -22.84
C SER A 249 20.79 -17.93 -22.13
N GLU A 250 21.83 -17.54 -22.87
CA GLU A 250 22.96 -16.77 -22.35
C GLU A 250 22.56 -15.29 -22.13
N ASP A 251 21.52 -14.81 -22.83
CA ASP A 251 21.01 -13.45 -22.73
C ASP A 251 19.88 -13.35 -21.69
N PHE A 252 19.75 -12.18 -21.05
CA PHE A 252 18.60 -11.89 -20.20
C PHE A 252 17.32 -11.81 -21.04
N VAL A 253 16.39 -12.73 -20.77
CA VAL A 253 15.10 -12.77 -21.47
C VAL A 253 14.04 -12.06 -20.64
N LYS A 254 13.49 -10.98 -21.17
CA LYS A 254 12.34 -10.29 -20.58
C LYS A 254 11.05 -11.04 -20.95
N ILE A 255 10.32 -11.48 -19.94
CA ILE A 255 9.07 -12.23 -20.10
C ILE A 255 7.91 -11.31 -19.64
N ASP A 256 6.85 -11.23 -20.45
CA ASP A 256 5.64 -10.53 -20.04
C ASP A 256 4.96 -11.24 -18.87
N PRO A 257 4.42 -10.48 -17.90
CA PRO A 257 3.80 -11.05 -16.72
C PRO A 257 2.53 -11.83 -17.06
N VAL A 258 2.37 -12.98 -16.40
CA VAL A 258 1.19 -13.84 -16.50
C VAL A 258 0.53 -13.98 -15.13
N SER A 259 -0.78 -13.74 -15.04
CA SER A 259 -1.57 -13.91 -13.82
C SER A 259 -2.08 -15.36 -13.70
N LEU A 260 -2.29 -15.81 -12.48
CA LEU A 260 -2.97 -17.08 -12.17
C LEU A 260 -4.36 -17.18 -12.80
N ARG A 261 -5.02 -16.05 -13.09
CA ARG A 261 -6.28 -16.02 -13.85
C ARG A 261 -6.19 -16.71 -15.18
N ASN A 262 -5.06 -16.61 -15.84
CA ASN A 262 -4.86 -17.20 -17.18
C ASN A 262 -4.87 -18.73 -17.15
N TYR A 263 -4.71 -19.34 -15.96
CA TYR A 263 -4.76 -20.79 -15.75
C TYR A 263 -6.12 -21.29 -15.23
N GLN A 264 -7.05 -20.39 -14.90
CA GLN A 264 -8.39 -20.74 -14.46
C GLN A 264 -9.32 -20.78 -15.67
N GLY A 265 -9.36 -21.88 -16.41
CA GLY A 265 -10.32 -21.99 -17.51
C GLY A 265 -9.92 -22.86 -18.68
N HIS A 266 -9.04 -23.79 -18.46
CA HIS A 266 -8.74 -24.84 -19.43
C HIS A 266 -9.15 -26.20 -18.90
#